data_2030d712ed739d958b71e93f88ac5a71
#
_entry.id   2030d712ed739d958b71e93f88ac5a71
#
_cell.length_a   1.000
_cell.length_b   1.000
_cell.length_c   1.000
_cell.angle_alpha   90.00
_cell.angle_beta   90.00
_cell.angle_gamma   90.00
#
_symmetry.space_group_name_H-M   'P 1'
#
loop_
_entity.id
_entity.type
_entity.pdbx_description
1 polymer ?
#
loop_
_entity_poly.entity_id
_entity_poly.type
_entity_poly.pdbx_seq_one_letter_code
_entity_poly.pdbx_strand_id
1 'polypeptide(L)'
;MLTFRVEKLVPGGYGLARTERGVVLVKGALPGELGRGEPKRKKGALFLEAPEILEAHPGRYPEPLPPSADLPLAYEAQLPLKEALVRDALERVAKLEAPLAPIRPSPRPLAYRTAAQYARHPLGGLAYRLPESHELHRLEKDPLLAEPLAWAFDVLKLWPLPVEEVALRGSLLEGKVLLGLVGGVPEALKRPAKALVQEGFAGVVWAEPSPKGRFRGRVTPLAGERTLLEAFGPLKATVSVESFSQVNPLAAGALLEEARTLVFGGRRALELYAGSGLFSLLLSPRYEEVVAVEISKEAVRRGEMDRKRLGAENVRFLRMDARKAEALGAFDLVVVDPPRAGLPPEVRAYLLRARPREILYVSCDPATWARDVGALVQGGYRLAFARPYDFFPFTHHVEVLSLLRL
;
A
#
# COMPACT_ATOMS: atom_id res chain seq x y z
N MET A 1 -8.26 34.92 -9.14
CA MET A 1 -6.95 34.28 -9.17
C MET A 1 -6.26 34.52 -7.84
N LEU A 2 -5.73 33.52 -7.17
CA LEU A 2 -5.04 33.64 -5.90
C LEU A 2 -3.57 33.25 -6.12
N THR A 3 -2.63 34.05 -5.60
CA THR A 3 -1.20 33.74 -5.57
C THR A 3 -0.87 33.10 -4.23
N PHE A 4 -0.04 32.06 -4.23
CA PHE A 4 0.33 31.31 -3.05
C PHE A 4 1.81 30.93 -3.08
N ARG A 5 2.41 30.75 -1.90
CA ARG A 5 3.69 30.04 -1.71
C ARG A 5 3.47 28.85 -0.80
N VAL A 6 3.90 27.68 -1.23
CA VAL A 6 3.74 26.44 -0.46
C VAL A 6 4.72 26.42 0.71
N GLU A 7 4.19 26.22 1.92
CA GLU A 7 4.99 26.18 3.14
C GLU A 7 5.47 24.74 3.46
N LYS A 8 4.57 23.78 3.32
CA LYS A 8 4.88 22.38 3.64
C LYS A 8 3.95 21.38 2.94
N LEU A 9 4.39 20.13 2.87
CA LEU A 9 3.55 19.01 2.48
C LEU A 9 2.60 18.63 3.64
N VAL A 10 1.36 18.27 3.30
CA VAL A 10 0.37 17.76 4.26
C VAL A 10 -0.23 16.44 3.78
N PRO A 11 -0.92 15.68 4.67
CA PRO A 11 -1.58 14.44 4.28
C PRO A 11 -2.46 14.60 3.04
N GLY A 12 -2.46 13.58 2.17
CA GLY A 12 -3.17 13.60 0.90
C GLY A 12 -2.36 14.15 -0.28
N GLY A 13 -1.07 14.46 -0.09
CA GLY A 13 -0.19 14.92 -1.16
C GLY A 13 -0.41 16.38 -1.57
N TYR A 14 -1.01 17.17 -0.69
CA TYR A 14 -1.24 18.61 -0.93
C TYR A 14 -0.09 19.44 -0.36
N GLY A 15 0.31 20.47 -1.11
CA GLY A 15 1.06 21.59 -0.54
C GLY A 15 0.13 22.51 0.26
N LEU A 16 0.51 22.86 1.48
CA LEU A 16 -0.22 23.83 2.29
C LEU A 16 0.37 25.23 2.08
N ALA A 17 -0.50 26.19 1.76
CA ALA A 17 -0.14 27.60 1.66
C ALA A 17 -1.07 28.45 2.54
N ARG A 18 -0.52 29.47 3.22
CA ARG A 18 -1.30 30.52 3.89
C ARG A 18 -1.41 31.73 2.99
N THR A 19 -2.62 32.22 2.85
CA THR A 19 -2.95 33.37 2.01
C THR A 19 -3.88 34.32 2.76
N GLU A 20 -4.10 35.49 2.23
CA GLU A 20 -5.11 36.45 2.75
C GLU A 20 -6.54 35.89 2.76
N ARG A 21 -6.85 34.88 1.92
CA ARG A 21 -8.14 34.17 1.92
C ARG A 21 -8.17 32.95 2.88
N GLY A 22 -7.11 32.73 3.66
CA GLY A 22 -6.96 31.63 4.58
C GLY A 22 -6.02 30.54 4.06
N VAL A 23 -6.14 29.35 4.64
CA VAL A 23 -5.33 28.19 4.24
C VAL A 23 -5.85 27.59 2.95
N VAL A 24 -4.95 27.36 2.00
CA VAL A 24 -5.20 26.71 0.71
C VAL A 24 -4.39 25.43 0.61
N LEU A 25 -5.05 24.36 0.19
CA LEU A 25 -4.42 23.06 -0.10
C LEU A 25 -4.24 22.94 -1.62
N VAL A 26 -3.00 22.85 -2.06
CA VAL A 26 -2.61 22.91 -3.47
C VAL A 26 -2.12 21.56 -3.94
N LYS A 27 -2.81 20.97 -4.92
CA LYS A 27 -2.48 19.65 -5.44
C LYS A 27 -1.18 19.69 -6.27
N GLY A 28 -0.28 18.72 -6.02
CA GLY A 28 0.95 18.55 -6.79
C GLY A 28 1.96 19.68 -6.69
N ALA A 29 1.74 20.64 -5.76
CA ALA A 29 2.70 21.71 -5.50
C ALA A 29 3.63 21.34 -4.33
N LEU A 30 4.91 21.67 -4.50
CA LEU A 30 5.99 21.31 -3.57
C LEU A 30 6.32 22.46 -2.61
N PRO A 31 6.82 22.16 -1.40
CA PRO A 31 7.27 23.21 -0.47
C PRO A 31 8.25 24.19 -1.12
N GLY A 32 8.04 25.49 -0.92
CA GLY A 32 8.83 26.57 -1.49
C GLY A 32 8.34 27.08 -2.85
N GLU A 33 7.51 26.32 -3.57
CA GLU A 33 6.99 26.76 -4.87
C GLU A 33 6.05 27.96 -4.74
N LEU A 34 6.21 28.91 -5.66
CA LEU A 34 5.28 30.02 -5.89
C LEU A 34 4.37 29.65 -7.05
N GLY A 35 3.08 29.87 -6.88
CA GLY A 35 2.12 29.61 -7.93
C GLY A 35 0.86 30.47 -7.82
N ARG A 36 -0.04 30.27 -8.76
CA ARG A 36 -1.34 30.93 -8.77
C ARG A 36 -2.43 30.01 -9.29
N GLY A 37 -3.68 30.34 -8.98
CA GLY A 37 -4.85 29.60 -9.48
C GLY A 37 -6.14 30.06 -8.84
N GLU A 38 -7.23 29.41 -9.21
CA GLU A 38 -8.56 29.67 -8.65
C GLU A 38 -8.96 28.58 -7.66
N PRO A 39 -8.93 28.85 -6.35
CA PRO A 39 -9.29 27.86 -5.35
C PRO A 39 -10.80 27.62 -5.32
N LYS A 40 -11.18 26.38 -5.07
CA LYS A 40 -12.56 25.95 -4.83
C LYS A 40 -12.75 25.58 -3.36
N ARG A 41 -13.88 25.96 -2.77
CA ARG A 41 -14.21 25.57 -1.39
C ARG A 41 -14.81 24.17 -1.39
N LYS A 42 -14.18 23.26 -0.66
CA LYS A 42 -14.67 21.89 -0.41
C LYS A 42 -14.58 21.62 1.10
N LYS A 43 -15.64 21.10 1.72
CA LYS A 43 -15.66 20.71 3.15
C LYS A 43 -15.08 21.75 4.11
N GLY A 44 -15.35 23.03 3.85
CA GLY A 44 -14.87 24.13 4.70
C GLY A 44 -13.45 24.63 4.44
N ALA A 45 -12.65 23.94 3.62
CA ALA A 45 -11.30 24.35 3.23
C ALA A 45 -11.23 24.82 1.78
N LEU A 46 -10.17 25.55 1.44
CA LEU A 46 -9.87 25.96 0.06
C LEU A 46 -8.93 24.95 -0.58
N PHE A 47 -9.30 24.47 -1.76
CA PHE A 47 -8.50 23.52 -2.56
C PHE A 47 -8.20 24.12 -3.93
N LEU A 48 -6.98 23.94 -4.41
CA LEU A 48 -6.53 24.33 -5.72
C LEU A 48 -6.00 23.07 -6.44
N GLU A 49 -6.80 22.55 -7.38
CA GLU A 49 -6.55 21.27 -8.05
C GLU A 49 -5.61 21.40 -9.26
N ALA A 50 -5.59 22.56 -9.92
CA ALA A 50 -4.76 22.81 -11.11
C ALA A 50 -4.00 24.13 -10.94
N PRO A 51 -2.89 24.14 -10.17
CA PRO A 51 -2.07 25.33 -10.01
C PRO A 51 -1.24 25.61 -11.28
N GLU A 52 -1.04 26.88 -11.56
CA GLU A 52 0.04 27.35 -12.42
C GLU A 52 1.26 27.63 -11.53
N ILE A 53 2.33 26.86 -11.68
CA ILE A 53 3.57 27.05 -10.93
C ILE A 53 4.39 28.14 -11.64
N LEU A 54 4.66 29.24 -10.93
CA LEU A 54 5.45 30.38 -11.42
C LEU A 54 6.96 30.24 -11.12
N GLU A 55 7.25 29.76 -9.91
CA GLU A 55 8.62 29.42 -9.47
C GLU A 55 8.62 27.96 -9.00
N ALA A 56 9.19 27.08 -9.81
CA ALA A 56 9.26 25.66 -9.49
C ALA A 56 10.36 25.35 -8.45
N HIS A 57 10.16 24.33 -7.65
CA HIS A 57 11.19 23.80 -6.75
C HIS A 57 12.40 23.32 -7.57
N PRO A 58 13.64 23.69 -7.22
CA PRO A 58 14.84 23.33 -8.01
C PRO A 58 15.07 21.82 -8.09
N GLY A 59 14.59 21.06 -7.13
CA GLY A 59 14.64 19.60 -7.12
C GLY A 59 13.42 18.91 -7.73
N ARG A 60 12.55 19.63 -8.45
CA ARG A 60 11.42 18.98 -9.15
C ARG A 60 11.93 17.94 -10.13
N TYR A 61 11.35 16.74 -10.09
CA TYR A 61 11.76 15.64 -10.95
C TYR A 61 11.45 15.98 -12.44
N PRO A 62 12.45 15.90 -13.33
CA PRO A 62 12.32 16.44 -14.69
C PRO A 62 11.56 15.51 -15.65
N GLU A 63 11.58 14.19 -15.38
CA GLU A 63 10.97 13.22 -16.29
C GLU A 63 9.46 13.07 -16.05
N PRO A 64 8.68 12.72 -17.09
CA PRO A 64 7.26 12.45 -16.92
C PRO A 64 7.00 11.29 -15.97
N LEU A 65 6.08 11.51 -15.01
CA LEU A 65 5.62 10.52 -14.06
C LEU A 65 4.12 10.22 -14.30
N PRO A 66 3.65 9.02 -13.94
CA PRO A 66 2.23 8.72 -14.03
C PRO A 66 1.42 9.58 -13.06
N PRO A 67 0.12 9.84 -13.33
CA PRO A 67 -0.74 10.66 -12.47
C PRO A 67 -0.86 10.17 -11.02
N SER A 68 -0.50 8.93 -10.76
CA SER A 68 -0.43 8.37 -9.40
C SER A 68 0.77 8.85 -8.59
N ALA A 69 1.75 9.51 -9.24
CA ALA A 69 2.94 10.05 -8.61
C ALA A 69 2.72 11.54 -8.26
N ASP A 70 2.20 11.80 -7.08
CA ASP A 70 1.78 13.12 -6.62
C ASP A 70 2.87 13.90 -5.85
N LEU A 71 4.08 13.35 -5.77
CA LEU A 71 5.25 13.99 -5.17
C LEU A 71 6.42 13.99 -6.18
N PRO A 72 6.35 14.82 -7.25
CA PRO A 72 7.33 14.85 -8.32
C PRO A 72 8.59 15.62 -7.92
N LEU A 73 9.35 15.09 -6.98
CA LEU A 73 10.56 15.67 -6.40
C LEU A 73 11.72 14.67 -6.53
N ALA A 74 12.94 15.15 -6.63
CA ALA A 74 14.14 14.30 -6.57
C ALA A 74 14.06 13.38 -5.35
N TYR A 75 14.45 12.11 -5.51
CA TYR A 75 14.09 11.07 -4.54
C TYR A 75 14.57 11.37 -3.12
N GLU A 76 15.82 11.78 -2.98
CA GLU A 76 16.41 12.07 -1.68
C GLU A 76 15.71 13.22 -0.95
N ALA A 77 15.15 14.17 -1.71
CA ALA A 77 14.40 15.29 -1.15
C ALA A 77 12.97 14.93 -0.73
N GLN A 78 12.42 13.79 -1.19
CA GLN A 78 11.12 13.28 -0.73
C GLN A 78 11.18 12.77 0.71
N LEU A 79 12.31 12.15 1.10
CA LEU A 79 12.44 11.43 2.37
C LEU A 79 12.20 12.33 3.61
N PRO A 80 12.85 13.51 3.74
CA PRO A 80 12.59 14.39 4.87
C PRO A 80 11.14 14.91 4.90
N LEU A 81 10.49 15.10 3.75
CA LEU A 81 9.08 15.53 3.70
C LEU A 81 8.16 14.42 4.24
N LYS A 82 8.42 13.17 3.87
CA LYS A 82 7.64 12.02 4.38
C LYS A 82 7.89 11.77 5.87
N GLU A 83 9.12 11.92 6.33
CA GLU A 83 9.44 11.84 7.76
C GLU A 83 8.71 12.93 8.55
N ALA A 84 8.67 14.15 8.02
CA ALA A 84 7.95 15.28 8.65
C ALA A 84 6.44 15.00 8.76
N LEU A 85 5.81 14.33 7.79
CA LEU A 85 4.40 13.94 7.89
C LEU A 85 4.14 13.03 9.10
N VAL A 86 5.02 12.07 9.36
CA VAL A 86 4.89 11.15 10.48
C VAL A 86 5.17 11.87 11.81
N ARG A 87 6.19 12.72 11.85
CA ARG A 87 6.53 13.53 13.02
C ARG A 87 5.40 14.49 13.38
N ASP A 88 4.88 15.24 12.41
CA ASP A 88 3.72 16.13 12.60
C ASP A 88 2.50 15.37 13.16
N ALA A 89 2.23 14.15 12.67
CA ALA A 89 1.13 13.33 13.17
C ALA A 89 1.37 12.91 14.64
N LEU A 90 2.57 12.45 14.97
CA LEU A 90 2.93 12.04 16.32
C LEU A 90 2.78 13.20 17.33
N GLU A 91 3.29 14.38 16.99
CA GLU A 91 3.25 15.56 17.85
C GLU A 91 1.84 16.17 17.96
N ARG A 92 1.13 16.30 16.84
CA ARG A 92 -0.15 17.02 16.81
C ARG A 92 -1.35 16.16 17.13
N VAL A 93 -1.35 14.89 16.70
CA VAL A 93 -2.48 13.97 16.91
C VAL A 93 -2.29 13.14 18.15
N ALA A 94 -1.16 12.43 18.29
CA ALA A 94 -0.86 11.61 19.45
C ALA A 94 -0.47 12.43 20.69
N LYS A 95 -0.04 13.69 20.50
CA LYS A 95 0.52 14.56 21.56
C LYS A 95 1.73 13.92 22.25
N LEU A 96 2.56 13.23 21.48
CA LEU A 96 3.74 12.53 21.96
C LEU A 96 5.00 13.15 21.37
N GLU A 97 5.97 13.40 22.25
CA GLU A 97 7.36 13.62 21.91
C GLU A 97 8.10 12.30 22.10
N ALA A 98 8.28 11.57 21.03
CA ALA A 98 8.97 10.29 21.05
C ALA A 98 10.03 10.23 19.94
N PRO A 99 11.15 9.52 20.16
CA PRO A 99 12.16 9.37 19.13
C PRO A 99 11.58 8.61 17.93
N LEU A 100 11.65 9.27 16.77
CA LEU A 100 11.35 8.68 15.48
C LEU A 100 12.67 8.30 14.82
N ALA A 101 12.86 7.02 14.51
CA ALA A 101 14.03 6.58 13.77
C ALA A 101 14.00 7.16 12.34
N PRO A 102 15.14 7.44 11.71
CA PRO A 102 15.18 7.99 10.35
C PRO A 102 14.39 7.14 9.37
N ILE A 103 13.73 7.79 8.42
CA ILE A 103 12.97 7.09 7.38
C ILE A 103 13.85 6.08 6.62
N ARG A 104 13.32 4.88 6.42
CA ARG A 104 13.98 3.88 5.59
C ARG A 104 13.64 4.12 4.12
N PRO A 105 14.61 4.45 3.26
CA PRO A 105 14.36 4.66 1.85
C PRO A 105 13.95 3.35 1.17
N SER A 106 13.22 3.46 0.06
CA SER A 106 13.00 2.33 -0.84
C SER A 106 14.33 1.86 -1.43
N PRO A 107 14.61 0.55 -1.49
CA PRO A 107 15.80 0.04 -2.17
C PRO A 107 15.89 0.42 -3.65
N ARG A 108 14.74 0.68 -4.28
CA ARG A 108 14.63 1.21 -5.64
C ARG A 108 13.63 2.36 -5.66
N PRO A 109 14.03 3.57 -6.05
CA PRO A 109 13.10 4.69 -6.19
C PRO A 109 12.22 4.60 -7.44
N LEU A 110 12.72 4.01 -8.50
CA LEU A 110 12.01 3.68 -9.73
C LEU A 110 11.95 2.16 -9.90
N ALA A 111 11.13 1.67 -10.83
CA ALA A 111 11.01 0.25 -11.15
C ALA A 111 10.78 -0.65 -9.92
N TYR A 112 9.97 -0.19 -8.96
CA TYR A 112 9.71 -0.90 -7.72
C TYR A 112 8.36 -1.61 -7.67
N ARG A 113 7.38 -1.18 -8.53
CA ARG A 113 6.01 -1.70 -8.48
C ARG A 113 5.90 -3.07 -9.15
N THR A 114 5.49 -4.06 -8.37
CA THR A 114 5.15 -5.40 -8.85
C THR A 114 3.65 -5.62 -9.01
N ALA A 115 2.84 -4.57 -8.87
CA ALA A 115 1.42 -4.58 -9.22
C ALA A 115 0.99 -3.25 -9.80
N ALA A 116 0.14 -3.30 -10.81
CA ALA A 116 -0.46 -2.13 -11.43
C ALA A 116 -1.83 -2.46 -12.03
N GLN A 117 -2.64 -1.43 -12.23
CA GLN A 117 -3.97 -1.56 -12.84
C GLN A 117 -4.20 -0.38 -13.76
N TYR A 118 -4.70 -0.67 -14.96
CA TYR A 118 -4.95 0.33 -15.98
C TYR A 118 -6.33 0.14 -16.60
N ALA A 119 -7.01 1.24 -16.91
CA ALA A 119 -8.14 1.22 -17.81
C ALA A 119 -7.65 1.06 -19.25
N ARG A 120 -8.50 0.47 -20.11
CA ARG A 120 -8.28 0.51 -21.55
C ARG A 120 -8.74 1.85 -22.08
N HIS A 121 -7.86 2.53 -22.83
CA HIS A 121 -8.23 3.78 -23.47
C HIS A 121 -9.04 3.52 -24.73
N PRO A 122 -10.13 4.27 -25.02
CA PRO A 122 -10.96 4.06 -26.21
C PRO A 122 -10.19 4.15 -27.53
N LEU A 123 -9.15 4.98 -27.59
CA LEU A 123 -8.27 5.12 -28.75
C LEU A 123 -7.09 4.14 -28.75
N GLY A 124 -7.16 3.09 -27.93
CA GLY A 124 -6.09 2.11 -27.74
C GLY A 124 -5.06 2.52 -26.69
N GLY A 125 -4.32 1.53 -26.17
CA GLY A 125 -3.34 1.71 -25.11
C GLY A 125 -3.92 1.60 -23.72
N LEU A 126 -3.09 1.92 -22.74
CA LEU A 126 -3.40 1.86 -21.32
C LEU A 126 -3.48 3.27 -20.72
N ALA A 127 -4.35 3.44 -19.74
CA ALA A 127 -4.60 4.73 -19.12
C ALA A 127 -4.81 4.64 -17.61
N TYR A 128 -4.42 5.67 -16.88
CA TYR A 128 -4.90 5.91 -15.52
C TYR A 128 -6.23 6.65 -15.56
N ARG A 129 -7.15 6.24 -14.68
CA ARG A 129 -8.34 7.02 -14.37
C ARG A 129 -7.94 8.14 -13.39
N LEU A 130 -8.17 9.39 -13.80
CA LEU A 130 -7.84 10.52 -12.95
C LEU A 130 -8.70 10.52 -11.68
N PRO A 131 -8.14 10.90 -10.53
CA PRO A 131 -8.89 11.00 -9.29
C PRO A 131 -10.09 11.93 -9.43
N GLU A 132 -11.21 11.57 -8.81
CA GLU A 132 -12.45 12.36 -8.77
C GLU A 132 -13.06 12.68 -10.15
N SER A 133 -12.59 12.07 -11.23
CA SER A 133 -13.14 12.20 -12.57
C SER A 133 -13.25 10.86 -13.28
N HIS A 134 -14.01 10.82 -14.38
CA HIS A 134 -14.06 9.67 -15.27
C HIS A 134 -13.04 9.77 -16.42
N GLU A 135 -12.28 10.84 -16.45
CA GLU A 135 -11.29 11.12 -17.47
C GLU A 135 -10.14 10.11 -17.41
N LEU A 136 -9.72 9.66 -18.60
CA LEU A 136 -8.63 8.71 -18.76
C LEU A 136 -7.37 9.43 -19.24
N HIS A 137 -6.30 9.35 -18.48
CA HIS A 137 -4.98 9.82 -18.87
C HIS A 137 -4.19 8.66 -19.51
N ARG A 138 -4.04 8.74 -20.83
CA ARG A 138 -3.28 7.73 -21.58
C ARG A 138 -1.81 7.79 -21.23
N LEU A 139 -1.19 6.62 -21.05
CA LEU A 139 0.21 6.49 -20.72
C LEU A 139 1.02 5.97 -21.90
N GLU A 140 2.19 6.55 -22.13
CA GLU A 140 3.19 6.01 -23.04
C GLU A 140 4.15 5.07 -22.30
N LYS A 141 4.49 5.37 -21.08
CA LYS A 141 5.32 4.55 -20.18
C LYS A 141 4.94 4.78 -18.72
N ASP A 142 5.28 3.84 -17.86
CA ASP A 142 5.18 3.99 -16.40
C ASP A 142 6.51 3.60 -15.75
N PRO A 143 7.38 4.57 -15.40
CA PRO A 143 8.73 4.31 -14.89
C PRO A 143 8.74 3.70 -13.47
N LEU A 144 7.59 3.63 -12.81
CA LEU A 144 7.48 3.01 -11.50
C LEU A 144 7.34 1.49 -11.56
N LEU A 145 7.01 0.92 -12.74
CA LEU A 145 6.85 -0.52 -12.92
C LEU A 145 8.19 -1.25 -12.87
N ALA A 146 8.24 -2.32 -12.10
CA ALA A 146 9.34 -3.27 -12.13
C ALA A 146 9.46 -3.92 -13.52
N GLU A 147 10.65 -4.37 -13.88
CA GLU A 147 10.96 -4.89 -15.21
C GLU A 147 9.92 -5.87 -15.79
N PRO A 148 9.46 -6.93 -15.06
CA PRO A 148 8.45 -7.81 -15.60
C PRO A 148 7.15 -7.09 -15.98
N LEU A 149 6.74 -6.09 -15.16
CA LEU A 149 5.53 -5.32 -15.43
C LEU A 149 5.72 -4.28 -16.54
N ALA A 150 6.89 -3.67 -16.65
CA ALA A 150 7.21 -2.72 -17.73
C ALA A 150 7.12 -3.41 -19.10
N TRP A 151 7.67 -4.61 -19.22
CA TRP A 151 7.50 -5.45 -20.40
C TRP A 151 6.01 -5.77 -20.66
N ALA A 152 5.26 -6.21 -19.66
CA ALA A 152 3.84 -6.51 -19.81
C ALA A 152 3.01 -5.28 -20.21
N PHE A 153 3.35 -4.09 -19.70
CA PHE A 153 2.75 -2.82 -20.08
C PHE A 153 2.96 -2.55 -21.58
N ASP A 154 4.19 -2.69 -22.08
CA ASP A 154 4.51 -2.44 -23.47
C ASP A 154 3.81 -3.43 -24.42
N VAL A 155 3.70 -4.69 -24.05
CA VAL A 155 2.91 -5.69 -24.79
C VAL A 155 1.44 -5.29 -24.81
N LEU A 156 0.83 -5.05 -23.66
CA LEU A 156 -0.61 -4.76 -23.53
C LEU A 156 -1.01 -3.42 -24.15
N LYS A 157 -0.10 -2.45 -24.18
CA LYS A 157 -0.33 -1.17 -24.83
C LYS A 157 -0.71 -1.33 -26.32
N LEU A 158 -0.15 -2.34 -26.98
CA LEU A 158 -0.35 -2.64 -28.39
C LEU A 158 -1.42 -3.71 -28.63
N TRP A 159 -1.78 -4.50 -27.63
CA TRP A 159 -2.69 -5.64 -27.79
C TRP A 159 -4.17 -5.21 -27.75
N PRO A 160 -4.96 -5.50 -28.78
CA PRO A 160 -6.38 -5.13 -28.84
C PRO A 160 -7.24 -6.10 -28.02
N LEU A 161 -7.43 -5.82 -26.73
CA LEU A 161 -8.27 -6.62 -25.84
C LEU A 161 -9.63 -5.93 -25.62
N PRO A 162 -10.75 -6.61 -25.83
CA PRO A 162 -12.10 -6.07 -25.59
C PRO A 162 -12.49 -6.17 -24.11
N VAL A 163 -11.73 -5.51 -23.25
CA VAL A 163 -11.93 -5.47 -21.79
C VAL A 163 -11.92 -4.02 -21.31
N GLU A 164 -12.50 -3.76 -20.15
CA GLU A 164 -12.56 -2.44 -19.56
C GLU A 164 -11.23 -2.05 -18.85
N GLU A 165 -10.67 -3.02 -18.14
CA GLU A 165 -9.45 -2.82 -17.35
C GLU A 165 -8.53 -4.03 -17.42
N VAL A 166 -7.25 -3.80 -17.18
CA VAL A 166 -6.23 -4.83 -16.97
C VAL A 166 -5.56 -4.64 -15.61
N ALA A 167 -5.26 -5.75 -14.95
CA ALA A 167 -4.51 -5.79 -13.71
C ALA A 167 -3.26 -6.65 -13.89
N LEU A 168 -2.13 -6.16 -13.44
CA LEU A 168 -0.84 -6.84 -13.50
C LEU A 168 -0.37 -7.20 -12.10
N ARG A 169 0.14 -8.41 -11.95
CA ARG A 169 0.86 -8.85 -10.76
C ARG A 169 2.14 -9.57 -11.19
N GLY A 170 3.27 -8.97 -10.89
CA GLY A 170 4.57 -9.57 -11.15
C GLY A 170 5.21 -10.17 -9.92
N SER A 171 6.28 -10.90 -10.17
CA SER A 171 7.24 -11.36 -9.19
C SER A 171 8.64 -11.00 -9.64
N LEU A 172 9.39 -10.31 -8.78
CA LEU A 172 10.82 -10.07 -8.99
C LEU A 172 11.63 -11.36 -8.80
N LEU A 173 11.15 -12.24 -7.92
CA LEU A 173 11.80 -13.52 -7.65
C LEU A 173 11.78 -14.45 -8.87
N GLU A 174 10.63 -14.53 -9.56
CA GLU A 174 10.46 -15.44 -10.72
C GLU A 174 10.65 -14.73 -12.07
N GLY A 175 10.69 -13.39 -12.10
CA GLY A 175 10.75 -12.61 -13.36
C GLY A 175 9.49 -12.76 -14.23
N LYS A 176 8.34 -13.10 -13.65
CA LYS A 176 7.09 -13.42 -14.34
C LYS A 176 5.98 -12.43 -14.02
N VAL A 177 4.95 -12.40 -14.88
CA VAL A 177 3.74 -11.57 -14.70
C VAL A 177 2.47 -12.38 -14.90
N LEU A 178 1.51 -12.19 -14.00
CA LEU A 178 0.13 -12.60 -14.13
C LEU A 178 -0.71 -11.44 -14.64
N LEU A 179 -1.69 -11.72 -15.48
CA LEU A 179 -2.62 -10.77 -16.06
C LEU A 179 -4.05 -11.05 -15.61
N GLY A 180 -4.71 -10.04 -15.08
CA GLY A 180 -6.16 -10.01 -14.85
C GLY A 180 -6.86 -9.17 -15.92
N LEU A 181 -7.85 -9.74 -16.57
CA LEU A 181 -8.73 -9.08 -17.54
C LEU A 181 -10.07 -8.80 -16.87
N VAL A 182 -10.48 -7.54 -16.77
CA VAL A 182 -11.74 -7.13 -16.14
C VAL A 182 -12.71 -6.65 -17.21
N GLY A 183 -13.91 -7.26 -17.25
CA GLY A 183 -14.90 -6.98 -18.28
C GLY A 183 -14.75 -7.84 -19.53
N GLY A 184 -15.59 -7.54 -20.53
CA GLY A 184 -15.68 -8.37 -21.73
C GLY A 184 -16.34 -9.73 -21.48
N VAL A 185 -16.33 -10.57 -22.53
CA VAL A 185 -16.95 -11.92 -22.51
C VAL A 185 -15.86 -12.98 -22.35
N PRO A 186 -15.86 -13.78 -21.26
CA PRO A 186 -14.77 -14.70 -20.96
C PRO A 186 -14.52 -15.74 -22.07
N GLU A 187 -15.56 -16.21 -22.75
CA GLU A 187 -15.43 -17.16 -23.87
C GLU A 187 -14.64 -16.58 -25.05
N ALA A 188 -14.88 -15.30 -25.37
CA ALA A 188 -14.14 -14.59 -26.41
C ALA A 188 -12.68 -14.31 -26.04
N LEU A 189 -12.36 -14.29 -24.75
CA LEU A 189 -11.03 -14.01 -24.23
C LEU A 189 -10.14 -15.26 -24.10
N LYS A 190 -10.69 -16.47 -24.22
CA LYS A 190 -9.90 -17.72 -24.08
C LYS A 190 -8.76 -17.84 -25.10
N ARG A 191 -9.03 -17.52 -26.36
CA ARG A 191 -7.99 -17.56 -27.42
C ARG A 191 -6.94 -16.46 -27.23
N PRO A 192 -7.30 -15.18 -27.02
CA PRO A 192 -6.34 -14.14 -26.64
C PRO A 192 -5.50 -14.50 -25.41
N ALA A 193 -6.11 -15.06 -24.35
CA ALA A 193 -5.41 -15.46 -23.15
C ALA A 193 -4.31 -16.50 -23.41
N LYS A 194 -4.60 -17.51 -24.23
CA LYS A 194 -3.60 -18.51 -24.63
C LYS A 194 -2.45 -17.88 -25.43
N ALA A 195 -2.76 -16.94 -26.34
CA ALA A 195 -1.75 -16.23 -27.10
C ALA A 195 -0.88 -15.34 -26.21
N LEU A 196 -1.46 -14.68 -25.19
CA LEU A 196 -0.70 -13.89 -24.23
C LEU A 196 0.24 -14.77 -23.36
N VAL A 197 -0.17 -15.97 -22.99
CA VAL A 197 0.72 -16.93 -22.32
C VAL A 197 1.87 -17.37 -23.24
N GLN A 198 1.61 -17.57 -24.53
CA GLN A 198 2.67 -17.86 -25.51
C GLN A 198 3.61 -16.67 -25.72
N GLU A 199 3.12 -15.43 -25.58
CA GLU A 199 3.92 -14.21 -25.61
C GLU A 199 4.85 -14.07 -24.41
N GLY A 200 4.53 -14.69 -23.24
CA GLY A 200 5.38 -14.68 -22.06
C GLY A 200 4.68 -14.38 -20.74
N PHE A 201 3.36 -14.12 -20.74
CA PHE A 201 2.64 -14.02 -19.47
C PHE A 201 2.59 -15.38 -18.79
N ALA A 202 2.80 -15.41 -17.46
CA ALA A 202 2.72 -16.65 -16.70
C ALA A 202 1.30 -17.22 -16.66
N GLY A 203 0.30 -16.35 -16.64
CA GLY A 203 -1.09 -16.76 -16.68
C GLY A 203 -2.04 -15.57 -16.81
N VAL A 204 -3.27 -15.91 -17.18
CA VAL A 204 -4.35 -14.95 -17.44
C VAL A 204 -5.61 -15.40 -16.71
N VAL A 205 -6.20 -14.51 -15.94
CA VAL A 205 -7.50 -14.70 -15.31
C VAL A 205 -8.49 -13.64 -15.84
N TRP A 206 -9.75 -14.00 -15.90
CA TRP A 206 -10.85 -13.06 -16.18
C TRP A 206 -11.60 -12.77 -14.88
N ALA A 207 -12.05 -11.53 -14.73
CA ALA A 207 -12.90 -11.10 -13.63
C ALA A 207 -14.12 -10.34 -14.14
N GLU A 208 -15.27 -10.67 -13.56
CA GLU A 208 -16.49 -9.92 -13.79
C GLU A 208 -16.37 -8.53 -13.14
N PRO A 209 -16.77 -7.44 -13.84
CA PRO A 209 -16.86 -6.12 -13.24
C PRO A 209 -17.79 -6.14 -12.02
N SER A 210 -17.36 -5.53 -10.93
CA SER A 210 -18.14 -5.52 -9.70
C SER A 210 -18.09 -4.14 -9.03
N PRO A 211 -19.23 -3.58 -8.61
CA PRO A 211 -19.26 -2.32 -7.85
C PRO A 211 -18.62 -2.44 -6.46
N LYS A 212 -18.43 -3.68 -5.98
CA LYS A 212 -17.75 -3.96 -4.71
C LYS A 212 -16.22 -3.93 -4.80
N GLY A 213 -15.70 -3.70 -6.00
CA GLY A 213 -14.27 -3.67 -6.29
C GLY A 213 -13.82 -4.80 -7.23
N ARG A 214 -12.61 -4.65 -7.76
CA ARG A 214 -12.00 -5.62 -8.68
C ARG A 214 -11.86 -6.98 -8.01
N PHE A 215 -12.06 -8.05 -8.77
CA PHE A 215 -11.98 -9.44 -8.29
C PHE A 215 -12.94 -9.79 -7.12
N ARG A 216 -14.01 -8.98 -6.93
CA ARG A 216 -15.07 -9.25 -5.94
C ARG A 216 -16.30 -9.93 -6.56
N GLY A 217 -16.36 -10.00 -7.90
CA GLY A 217 -17.30 -10.79 -8.67
C GLY A 217 -16.77 -12.19 -8.97
N ARG A 218 -17.31 -12.80 -10.03
CA ARG A 218 -16.82 -14.09 -10.53
C ARG A 218 -15.42 -13.93 -11.13
N VAL A 219 -14.50 -14.85 -10.77
CA VAL A 219 -13.16 -14.92 -11.33
C VAL A 219 -12.96 -16.28 -11.98
N THR A 220 -12.45 -16.30 -13.20
CA THR A 220 -12.26 -17.51 -14.00
C THR A 220 -10.84 -17.55 -14.55
N PRO A 221 -10.04 -18.57 -14.27
CA PRO A 221 -8.76 -18.80 -14.96
C PRO A 221 -9.01 -19.06 -16.45
N LEU A 222 -8.26 -18.39 -17.32
CA LEU A 222 -8.37 -18.55 -18.78
C LEU A 222 -7.20 -19.37 -19.34
N ALA A 223 -5.98 -19.12 -18.89
CA ALA A 223 -4.78 -19.82 -19.33
C ALA A 223 -3.63 -19.68 -18.33
N GLY A 224 -2.72 -20.64 -18.30
CA GLY A 224 -1.46 -20.59 -17.53
C GLY A 224 -1.63 -20.65 -16.01
N GLU A 225 -0.67 -20.08 -15.32
CA GLU A 225 -0.56 -20.08 -13.86
C GLU A 225 -1.56 -19.09 -13.22
N ARG A 226 -1.96 -19.36 -11.98
CA ARG A 226 -2.86 -18.48 -11.21
C ARG A 226 -2.13 -17.70 -10.13
N THR A 227 -0.98 -18.18 -9.71
CA THR A 227 -0.17 -17.61 -8.63
C THR A 227 1.30 -17.64 -8.99
N LEU A 228 2.07 -16.73 -8.40
CA LEU A 228 3.53 -16.71 -8.44
C LEU A 228 4.07 -16.70 -7.00
N LEU A 229 5.35 -17.03 -6.84
CA LEU A 229 6.07 -16.79 -5.59
C LEU A 229 6.81 -15.46 -5.68
N GLU A 230 6.72 -14.64 -4.61
CA GLU A 230 7.49 -13.40 -4.46
C GLU A 230 8.31 -13.45 -3.17
N ALA A 231 9.47 -12.80 -3.19
CA ALA A 231 10.32 -12.66 -2.01
C ALA A 231 10.04 -11.34 -1.27
N PHE A 232 9.72 -11.45 0.00
CA PHE A 232 9.58 -10.34 0.93
C PHE A 232 10.67 -10.47 2.01
N GLY A 233 11.89 -10.03 1.68
CA GLY A 233 13.06 -10.29 2.51
C GLY A 233 13.32 -11.80 2.70
N PRO A 234 13.33 -12.30 3.93
CA PRO A 234 13.60 -13.72 4.19
C PRO A 234 12.42 -14.64 3.87
N LEU A 235 11.23 -14.10 3.64
CA LEU A 235 10.00 -14.86 3.42
C LEU A 235 9.63 -14.90 1.94
N LYS A 236 9.38 -16.09 1.40
CA LYS A 236 8.74 -16.27 0.09
C LYS A 236 7.26 -16.52 0.29
N ALA A 237 6.42 -15.77 -0.39
CA ALA A 237 4.97 -15.89 -0.27
C ALA A 237 4.27 -15.87 -1.63
N THR A 238 3.11 -16.50 -1.68
CA THR A 238 2.27 -16.60 -2.87
C THR A 238 1.57 -15.29 -3.17
N VAL A 239 1.68 -14.80 -4.40
CA VAL A 239 1.00 -13.61 -4.91
C VAL A 239 0.08 -13.94 -6.08
N SER A 240 -0.98 -13.16 -6.24
CA SER A 240 -1.93 -13.28 -7.36
C SER A 240 -2.52 -11.92 -7.73
N VAL A 241 -3.19 -11.82 -8.88
CA VAL A 241 -3.93 -10.61 -9.26
C VAL A 241 -5.23 -10.45 -8.46
N GLU A 242 -5.75 -11.53 -7.89
CA GLU A 242 -7.06 -11.59 -7.24
C GLU A 242 -7.08 -11.01 -5.83
N SER A 243 -5.92 -10.80 -5.22
CA SER A 243 -5.83 -10.37 -3.85
C SER A 243 -4.67 -9.41 -3.59
N PHE A 244 -4.84 -8.63 -2.53
CA PHE A 244 -3.83 -7.68 -2.09
C PHE A 244 -2.52 -8.40 -1.74
N SER A 245 -1.42 -7.82 -2.16
CA SER A 245 -0.05 -8.06 -1.69
C SER A 245 0.73 -6.76 -1.86
N GLN A 246 1.76 -6.56 -1.05
CA GLN A 246 2.61 -5.38 -1.12
C GLN A 246 3.18 -5.20 -2.53
N VAL A 247 3.10 -3.97 -3.05
CA VAL A 247 3.51 -3.65 -4.44
C VAL A 247 5.01 -3.38 -4.56
N ASN A 248 5.67 -3.11 -3.45
CA ASN A 248 7.12 -2.93 -3.34
C ASN A 248 7.69 -4.04 -2.43
N PRO A 249 7.97 -5.23 -2.96
CA PRO A 249 8.42 -6.37 -2.16
C PRO A 249 9.77 -6.13 -1.49
N LEU A 250 10.64 -5.30 -2.07
CA LEU A 250 11.94 -4.98 -1.49
C LEU A 250 11.80 -4.12 -0.23
N ALA A 251 10.96 -3.08 -0.27
CA ALA A 251 10.68 -2.25 0.91
C ALA A 251 9.91 -3.04 1.98
N ALA A 252 8.94 -3.85 1.58
CA ALA A 252 8.22 -4.73 2.48
C ALA A 252 9.14 -5.75 3.16
N GLY A 253 10.08 -6.32 2.40
CA GLY A 253 11.10 -7.23 2.94
C GLY A 253 11.97 -6.56 4.01
N ALA A 254 12.41 -5.33 3.77
CA ALA A 254 13.20 -4.55 4.74
C ALA A 254 12.40 -4.26 6.04
N LEU A 255 11.10 -3.96 5.91
CA LEU A 255 10.22 -3.75 7.08
C LEU A 255 10.03 -5.07 7.86
N LEU A 256 9.76 -6.17 7.17
CA LEU A 256 9.57 -7.48 7.80
C LEU A 256 10.82 -7.93 8.55
N GLU A 257 12.00 -7.71 7.97
CA GLU A 257 13.27 -8.07 8.60
C GLU A 257 13.53 -7.27 9.87
N GLU A 258 13.26 -5.95 9.86
CA GLU A 258 13.35 -5.13 11.08
C GLU A 258 12.28 -5.55 12.11
N ALA A 259 11.04 -5.75 11.69
CA ALA A 259 9.96 -6.20 12.57
C ALA A 259 10.32 -7.49 13.32
N ARG A 260 10.94 -8.44 12.62
CA ARG A 260 11.42 -9.69 13.24
C ARG A 260 12.46 -9.47 14.32
N THR A 261 13.31 -8.46 14.19
CA THR A 261 14.36 -8.17 15.19
C THR A 261 13.82 -7.42 16.43
N LEU A 262 12.72 -6.70 16.26
CA LEU A 262 12.14 -5.85 17.32
C LEU A 262 11.39 -6.66 18.39
N VAL A 263 10.79 -7.81 18.04
CA VAL A 263 9.93 -8.59 18.93
C VAL A 263 10.73 -9.60 19.77
N PHE A 264 10.32 -9.82 21.01
CA PHE A 264 11.02 -10.74 21.92
C PHE A 264 10.79 -12.23 21.62
N GLY A 265 9.63 -12.59 21.08
CA GLY A 265 9.17 -13.97 21.05
C GLY A 265 8.37 -14.34 22.31
N GLY A 266 7.79 -15.52 22.36
CA GLY A 266 6.97 -15.96 23.47
C GLY A 266 6.14 -17.20 23.17
N ARG A 267 5.05 -17.37 23.93
CA ARG A 267 4.15 -18.51 23.74
C ARG A 267 3.17 -18.27 22.61
N ARG A 268 2.46 -17.12 22.62
CA ARG A 268 1.36 -16.87 21.70
C ARG A 268 1.49 -15.53 20.99
N ALA A 269 1.37 -15.52 19.68
CA ALA A 269 1.27 -14.31 18.87
C ALA A 269 -0.06 -14.28 18.08
N LEU A 270 -0.62 -13.09 17.92
CA LEU A 270 -1.82 -12.82 17.14
C LEU A 270 -1.49 -11.81 16.05
N GLU A 271 -1.89 -12.07 14.82
CA GLU A 271 -1.89 -11.07 13.74
C GLU A 271 -3.35 -10.75 13.38
N LEU A 272 -3.73 -9.50 13.49
CA LEU A 272 -5.03 -8.98 13.02
C LEU A 272 -4.83 -8.28 11.67
N TYR A 273 -5.81 -8.41 10.78
CA TYR A 273 -5.71 -7.93 9.39
C TYR A 273 -4.58 -8.63 8.62
N ALA A 274 -4.47 -9.94 8.83
CA ALA A 274 -3.28 -10.70 8.45
C ALA A 274 -3.04 -10.80 6.94
N GLY A 275 -4.04 -10.55 6.10
CA GLY A 275 -3.93 -10.82 4.67
C GLY A 275 -3.54 -12.29 4.43
N SER A 276 -2.44 -12.53 3.73
CA SER A 276 -1.86 -13.88 3.58
C SER A 276 -0.91 -14.29 4.71
N GLY A 277 -0.82 -13.50 5.78
CA GLY A 277 -0.09 -13.85 6.99
C GLY A 277 1.42 -13.69 6.91
N LEU A 278 1.91 -12.64 6.26
CA LEU A 278 3.36 -12.41 6.14
C LEU A 278 4.04 -12.34 7.51
N PHE A 279 3.47 -11.59 8.47
CA PHE A 279 4.04 -11.53 9.82
C PHE A 279 3.86 -12.84 10.57
N SER A 280 2.70 -13.49 10.48
CA SER A 280 2.45 -14.78 11.12
C SER A 280 3.45 -15.84 10.69
N LEU A 281 3.67 -15.95 9.38
CA LEU A 281 4.62 -16.93 8.82
C LEU A 281 6.07 -16.58 9.17
N LEU A 282 6.43 -15.28 9.12
CA LEU A 282 7.76 -14.79 9.46
C LEU A 282 8.11 -15.02 10.92
N LEU A 283 7.15 -14.77 11.82
CA LEU A 283 7.34 -14.83 13.27
C LEU A 283 7.10 -16.22 13.86
N SER A 284 6.54 -17.16 13.08
CA SER A 284 6.22 -18.52 13.56
C SER A 284 7.38 -19.24 14.27
N PRO A 285 8.66 -19.09 13.88
CA PRO A 285 9.75 -19.76 14.61
C PRO A 285 10.03 -19.20 16.01
N ARG A 286 9.43 -18.05 16.38
CA ARG A 286 9.65 -17.38 17.66
C ARG A 286 8.54 -17.58 18.69
N TYR A 287 7.45 -18.26 18.29
CA TYR A 287 6.26 -18.47 19.12
C TYR A 287 5.83 -19.94 19.08
N GLU A 288 5.25 -20.40 20.18
CA GLU A 288 4.68 -21.77 20.23
C GLU A 288 3.40 -21.87 19.40
N GLU A 289 2.56 -20.83 19.42
CA GLU A 289 1.33 -20.71 18.64
C GLU A 289 1.25 -19.31 18.00
N VAL A 290 0.87 -19.26 16.72
CA VAL A 290 0.57 -18.02 16.00
C VAL A 290 -0.83 -18.12 15.40
N VAL A 291 -1.66 -17.11 15.68
CA VAL A 291 -3.03 -17.01 15.14
C VAL A 291 -3.08 -15.83 14.17
N ALA A 292 -3.47 -16.11 12.92
CA ALA A 292 -3.64 -15.11 11.88
C ALA A 292 -5.15 -14.91 11.60
N VAL A 293 -5.64 -13.71 11.82
CA VAL A 293 -7.04 -13.32 11.64
C VAL A 293 -7.20 -12.46 10.40
N GLU A 294 -8.02 -12.93 9.45
CA GLU A 294 -8.29 -12.25 8.19
C GLU A 294 -9.74 -12.52 7.74
N ILE A 295 -10.41 -11.50 7.22
CA ILE A 295 -11.80 -11.62 6.75
C ILE A 295 -11.90 -12.15 5.32
N SER A 296 -10.87 -11.93 4.49
CA SER A 296 -10.83 -12.33 3.09
C SER A 296 -10.57 -13.84 2.94
N LYS A 297 -11.55 -14.55 2.38
CA LYS A 297 -11.43 -15.99 2.08
C LYS A 297 -10.21 -16.30 1.21
N GLU A 298 -9.95 -15.48 0.18
CA GLU A 298 -8.85 -15.72 -0.76
C GLU A 298 -7.49 -15.49 -0.10
N ALA A 299 -7.36 -14.45 0.74
CA ALA A 299 -6.15 -14.19 1.49
C ALA A 299 -5.84 -15.33 2.47
N VAL A 300 -6.84 -15.81 3.22
CA VAL A 300 -6.70 -16.97 4.12
C VAL A 300 -6.28 -18.21 3.33
N ARG A 301 -6.91 -18.48 2.17
CA ARG A 301 -6.55 -19.64 1.33
C ARG A 301 -5.08 -19.61 0.91
N ARG A 302 -4.56 -18.45 0.51
CA ARG A 302 -3.14 -18.29 0.14
C ARG A 302 -2.21 -18.44 1.35
N GLY A 303 -2.57 -17.84 2.47
CA GLY A 303 -1.82 -18.02 3.72
C GLY A 303 -1.72 -19.48 4.14
N GLU A 304 -2.79 -20.25 4.02
CA GLU A 304 -2.79 -21.70 4.27
C GLU A 304 -1.91 -22.48 3.27
N MET A 305 -1.87 -22.07 2.00
CA MET A 305 -0.95 -22.67 1.02
C MET A 305 0.51 -22.41 1.41
N ASP A 306 0.85 -21.17 1.77
CA ASP A 306 2.19 -20.80 2.19
C ASP A 306 2.58 -21.44 3.53
N ARG A 307 1.65 -21.52 4.49
CA ARG A 307 1.84 -22.23 5.75
C ARG A 307 2.27 -23.69 5.53
N LYS A 308 1.56 -24.41 4.65
CA LYS A 308 1.89 -25.80 4.30
C LYS A 308 3.24 -25.90 3.60
N ARG A 309 3.50 -25.02 2.61
CA ARG A 309 4.76 -24.99 1.87
C ARG A 309 5.97 -24.71 2.75
N LEU A 310 5.81 -23.88 3.78
CA LEU A 310 6.86 -23.49 4.71
C LEU A 310 6.97 -24.43 5.94
N GLY A 311 6.06 -25.38 6.09
CA GLY A 311 6.02 -26.26 7.26
C GLY A 311 5.73 -25.52 8.57
N ALA A 312 5.00 -24.38 8.52
CA ALA A 312 4.67 -23.58 9.69
C ALA A 312 3.45 -24.15 10.43
N GLU A 313 3.60 -25.33 11.05
CA GLU A 313 2.48 -26.08 11.65
C GLU A 313 1.85 -25.37 12.85
N ASN A 314 2.60 -24.53 13.56
CA ASN A 314 2.15 -23.73 14.69
C ASN A 314 1.37 -22.46 14.29
N VAL A 315 1.19 -22.18 12.98
CA VAL A 315 0.36 -21.07 12.49
C VAL A 315 -1.04 -21.55 12.18
N ARG A 316 -2.03 -20.85 12.68
CA ARG A 316 -3.45 -21.11 12.43
C ARG A 316 -4.14 -19.90 11.83
N PHE A 317 -4.70 -20.04 10.64
CA PHE A 317 -5.50 -19.01 10.02
C PHE A 317 -6.97 -19.09 10.46
N LEU A 318 -7.55 -17.96 10.83
CA LEU A 318 -8.97 -17.84 11.16
C LEU A 318 -9.61 -16.81 10.23
N ARG A 319 -10.61 -17.26 9.47
CA ARG A 319 -11.45 -16.33 8.71
C ARG A 319 -12.45 -15.67 9.65
N MET A 320 -12.07 -14.49 10.16
CA MET A 320 -12.83 -13.79 11.18
C MET A 320 -12.65 -12.27 11.06
N ASP A 321 -13.64 -11.51 11.52
CA ASP A 321 -13.52 -10.06 11.68
C ASP A 321 -12.63 -9.74 12.89
N ALA A 322 -11.63 -8.87 12.71
CA ALA A 322 -10.70 -8.45 13.76
C ALA A 322 -11.40 -7.87 15.00
N ARG A 323 -12.59 -7.27 14.86
CA ARG A 323 -13.40 -6.76 15.98
C ARG A 323 -13.85 -7.84 16.97
N LYS A 324 -13.79 -9.11 16.57
CA LYS A 324 -14.13 -10.27 17.42
C LYS A 324 -12.90 -10.89 18.10
N ALA A 325 -11.73 -10.26 18.04
CA ALA A 325 -10.47 -10.78 18.57
C ALA A 325 -10.53 -11.11 20.07
N GLU A 326 -11.38 -10.44 20.84
CA GLU A 326 -11.57 -10.70 22.27
C GLU A 326 -11.90 -12.17 22.59
N ALA A 327 -12.61 -12.85 21.70
CA ALA A 327 -12.93 -14.26 21.86
C ALA A 327 -11.70 -15.21 21.79
N LEU A 328 -10.54 -14.72 21.36
CA LEU A 328 -9.32 -15.50 21.22
C LEU A 328 -8.44 -15.53 22.48
N GLY A 329 -8.74 -14.67 23.46
CA GLY A 329 -8.01 -14.59 24.73
C GLY A 329 -6.76 -13.72 24.63
N ALA A 330 -5.77 -14.00 25.51
CA ALA A 330 -4.56 -13.21 25.65
C ALA A 330 -3.40 -13.76 24.80
N PHE A 331 -2.52 -12.83 24.37
CA PHE A 331 -1.32 -13.10 23.60
C PHE A 331 -0.12 -12.32 24.13
N ASP A 332 1.09 -12.80 23.91
CA ASP A 332 2.33 -12.09 24.24
C ASP A 332 2.58 -10.94 23.26
N LEU A 333 2.34 -11.20 21.98
CA LEU A 333 2.43 -10.22 20.90
C LEU A 333 1.10 -10.14 20.15
N VAL A 334 0.68 -8.92 19.84
CA VAL A 334 -0.34 -8.66 18.83
C VAL A 334 0.24 -7.80 17.72
N VAL A 335 0.20 -8.31 16.49
CA VAL A 335 0.56 -7.57 15.27
C VAL A 335 -0.71 -7.01 14.65
N VAL A 336 -0.70 -5.74 14.27
CA VAL A 336 -1.81 -5.09 13.58
C VAL A 336 -1.32 -4.34 12.35
N ASP A 337 -1.96 -4.60 11.20
CA ASP A 337 -1.75 -3.88 9.93
C ASP A 337 -3.12 -3.49 9.35
N PRO A 338 -3.82 -2.55 10.01
CA PRO A 338 -5.18 -2.20 9.65
C PRO A 338 -5.25 -1.39 8.35
N PRO A 339 -6.43 -1.31 7.70
CA PRO A 339 -6.67 -0.39 6.60
C PRO A 339 -6.49 1.07 7.03
N ARG A 340 -6.50 2.01 6.07
CA ARG A 340 -6.27 3.45 6.29
C ARG A 340 -7.09 4.09 7.42
N ALA A 341 -8.26 3.55 7.74
CA ALA A 341 -9.09 4.03 8.85
C ALA A 341 -8.47 3.79 10.24
N GLY A 342 -7.40 2.99 10.32
CA GLY A 342 -6.76 2.58 11.57
C GLY A 342 -7.57 1.56 12.33
N LEU A 343 -7.29 1.42 13.62
CA LEU A 343 -7.97 0.46 14.50
C LEU A 343 -9.37 0.95 14.88
N PRO A 344 -10.40 0.13 14.71
CA PRO A 344 -11.73 0.45 15.24
C PRO A 344 -11.73 0.43 16.78
N PRO A 345 -12.71 1.10 17.43
CA PRO A 345 -12.76 1.19 18.89
C PRO A 345 -12.73 -0.17 19.60
N GLU A 346 -13.37 -1.18 19.04
CA GLU A 346 -13.44 -2.53 19.59
C GLU A 346 -12.06 -3.19 19.66
N VAL A 347 -11.24 -3.03 18.63
CA VAL A 347 -9.88 -3.58 18.59
C VAL A 347 -8.96 -2.84 19.55
N ARG A 348 -9.06 -1.50 19.62
CA ARG A 348 -8.31 -0.73 20.64
C ARG A 348 -8.67 -1.14 22.05
N ALA A 349 -9.99 -1.29 22.32
CA ALA A 349 -10.49 -1.75 23.63
C ALA A 349 -9.99 -3.16 23.96
N TYR A 350 -9.97 -4.07 22.99
CA TYR A 350 -9.40 -5.40 23.16
C TYR A 350 -7.92 -5.33 23.57
N LEU A 351 -7.10 -4.58 22.83
CA LEU A 351 -5.65 -4.43 23.14
C LEU A 351 -5.43 -3.89 24.55
N LEU A 352 -6.22 -2.91 24.97
CA LEU A 352 -6.13 -2.32 26.33
C LEU A 352 -6.58 -3.26 27.44
N ARG A 353 -7.54 -4.17 27.17
CA ARG A 353 -7.97 -5.18 28.16
C ARG A 353 -7.07 -6.41 28.19
N ALA A 354 -6.74 -6.95 27.00
CA ALA A 354 -5.90 -8.15 26.89
C ALA A 354 -4.45 -7.90 27.29
N ARG A 355 -3.99 -6.64 27.21
CA ARG A 355 -2.66 -6.18 27.61
C ARG A 355 -1.52 -7.09 27.10
N PRO A 356 -1.40 -7.34 25.78
CA PRO A 356 -0.24 -8.05 25.27
C PRO A 356 1.05 -7.29 25.66
N ARG A 357 2.14 -8.02 25.93
CA ARG A 357 3.43 -7.42 26.27
C ARG A 357 3.94 -6.49 25.19
N GLU A 358 3.67 -6.86 23.93
CA GLU A 358 4.10 -6.12 22.76
C GLU A 358 2.94 -5.97 21.77
N ILE A 359 2.86 -4.78 21.17
CA ILE A 359 2.00 -4.49 20.02
C ILE A 359 2.90 -4.01 18.90
N LEU A 360 2.99 -4.79 17.81
CA LEU A 360 3.67 -4.38 16.58
C LEU A 360 2.62 -3.78 15.65
N TYR A 361 2.74 -2.49 15.35
CA TYR A 361 1.77 -1.76 14.56
C TYR A 361 2.39 -1.26 13.26
N VAL A 362 1.86 -1.72 12.13
CA VAL A 362 2.18 -1.23 10.79
C VAL A 362 1.01 -0.40 10.27
N SER A 363 1.27 0.74 9.68
CA SER A 363 0.22 1.63 9.17
C SER A 363 0.64 2.38 7.92
N CYS A 364 -0.27 2.48 6.96
CA CYS A 364 -0.11 3.30 5.75
C CYS A 364 -0.69 4.72 5.89
N ASP A 365 -1.21 5.09 7.07
CA ASP A 365 -1.76 6.42 7.33
C ASP A 365 -1.24 6.99 8.65
N PRO A 366 -0.35 8.01 8.62
CA PRO A 366 0.24 8.57 9.82
C PRO A 366 -0.76 9.18 10.80
N ALA A 367 -1.87 9.75 10.33
CA ALA A 367 -2.83 10.42 11.21
C ALA A 367 -3.64 9.41 12.04
N THR A 368 -4.14 8.35 11.41
CA THR A 368 -4.87 7.30 12.12
C THR A 368 -3.94 6.47 13.00
N TRP A 369 -2.71 6.22 12.55
CA TRP A 369 -1.66 5.60 13.36
C TRP A 369 -1.39 6.41 14.64
N ALA A 370 -1.15 7.71 14.52
CA ALA A 370 -0.87 8.57 15.66
C ALA A 370 -2.06 8.63 16.66
N ARG A 371 -3.29 8.68 16.16
CA ARG A 371 -4.51 8.57 16.99
C ARG A 371 -4.51 7.29 17.82
N ASP A 372 -4.26 6.16 17.18
CA ASP A 372 -4.32 4.85 17.81
C ASP A 372 -3.16 4.65 18.78
N VAL A 373 -1.94 5.04 18.40
CA VAL A 373 -0.75 5.02 19.29
C VAL A 373 -0.98 5.91 20.51
N GLY A 374 -1.51 7.13 20.32
CA GLY A 374 -1.86 8.03 21.41
C GLY A 374 -2.82 7.39 22.42
N ALA A 375 -3.87 6.72 21.93
CA ALA A 375 -4.82 6.01 22.78
C ALA A 375 -4.18 4.83 23.56
N LEU A 376 -3.31 4.06 22.90
CA LEU A 376 -2.59 2.96 23.54
C LEU A 376 -1.59 3.45 24.59
N VAL A 377 -0.89 4.56 24.32
CA VAL A 377 0.03 5.16 25.31
C VAL A 377 -0.73 5.70 26.51
N GLN A 378 -1.87 6.37 26.32
CA GLN A 378 -2.74 6.78 27.43
C GLN A 378 -3.26 5.58 28.23
N GLY A 379 -3.41 4.42 27.59
CA GLY A 379 -3.78 3.15 28.23
C GLY A 379 -2.63 2.41 28.93
N GLY A 380 -1.44 3.01 29.01
CA GLY A 380 -0.30 2.49 29.77
C GLY A 380 0.80 1.81 28.96
N TYR A 381 0.73 1.86 27.62
CA TYR A 381 1.83 1.43 26.75
C TYR A 381 2.87 2.54 26.60
N ARG A 382 4.09 2.15 26.27
CA ARG A 382 5.16 3.05 25.85
C ARG A 382 5.47 2.80 24.37
N LEU A 383 5.57 3.85 23.57
CA LEU A 383 6.09 3.75 22.21
C LEU A 383 7.59 3.49 22.28
N ALA A 384 7.98 2.23 22.09
CA ALA A 384 9.37 1.77 22.23
C ALA A 384 10.19 1.98 20.95
N PHE A 385 9.53 1.96 19.79
CA PHE A 385 10.14 2.16 18.49
C PHE A 385 9.13 2.70 17.49
N ALA A 386 9.56 3.60 16.61
CA ALA A 386 8.81 3.99 15.42
C ALA A 386 9.77 4.37 14.30
N ARG A 387 9.51 3.89 13.09
CA ARG A 387 10.27 4.22 11.88
C ARG A 387 9.33 4.36 10.68
N PRO A 388 9.43 5.46 9.91
CA PRO A 388 8.80 5.57 8.60
C PRO A 388 9.56 4.73 7.55
N TYR A 389 8.82 4.22 6.57
CA TYR A 389 9.34 3.50 5.41
C TYR A 389 8.78 4.10 4.14
N ASP A 390 9.62 4.28 3.13
CA ASP A 390 9.17 4.69 1.81
C ASP A 390 8.84 3.47 0.93
N PHE A 391 7.60 3.01 0.98
CA PHE A 391 7.09 1.94 0.10
C PHE A 391 6.69 2.45 -1.28
N PHE A 392 6.41 3.75 -1.38
CA PHE A 392 5.80 4.36 -2.56
C PHE A 392 6.57 5.62 -2.98
N PRO A 393 7.83 5.48 -3.48
CA PRO A 393 8.55 6.58 -4.07
C PRO A 393 7.72 7.40 -5.06
N PHE A 394 7.95 8.71 -5.11
CA PHE A 394 7.22 9.69 -5.90
C PHE A 394 5.76 9.89 -5.52
N THR A 395 5.32 9.37 -4.38
CA THR A 395 4.00 9.64 -3.81
C THR A 395 4.12 10.19 -2.39
N HIS A 396 3.07 10.82 -1.87
CA HIS A 396 3.03 11.28 -0.47
C HIS A 396 2.88 10.14 0.54
N HIS A 397 2.60 8.92 0.09
CA HIS A 397 2.38 7.78 0.97
C HIS A 397 3.64 7.39 1.73
N VAL A 398 3.45 7.03 2.99
CA VAL A 398 4.50 6.54 3.88
C VAL A 398 3.92 5.43 4.75
N GLU A 399 4.69 4.36 4.94
CA GLU A 399 4.39 3.30 5.91
C GLU A 399 5.09 3.61 7.22
N VAL A 400 4.49 3.25 8.34
CA VAL A 400 5.10 3.39 9.67
C VAL A 400 5.12 2.02 10.34
N LEU A 401 6.31 1.56 10.71
CA LEU A 401 6.49 0.42 11.62
C LEU A 401 6.69 0.96 13.03
N SER A 402 5.92 0.47 13.98
CA SER A 402 6.09 0.85 15.38
C SER A 402 5.91 -0.34 16.32
N LEU A 403 6.57 -0.25 17.48
CA LEU A 403 6.46 -1.21 18.57
C LEU A 403 6.07 -0.48 19.84
N LEU A 404 4.97 -0.93 20.45
CA LEU A 404 4.55 -0.49 21.77
C LEU A 404 4.79 -1.63 22.77
N ARG A 405 5.21 -1.26 23.97
CA ARG A 405 5.46 -2.17 25.09
C ARG A 405 4.75 -1.68 26.35
N LEU A 406 4.34 -2.63 27.19
CA LEU A 406 3.88 -2.36 28.56
C LEU A 406 5.01 -1.85 29.45
#